data_f3fe072ad270003b0d19dde6f66a14de
#
_entry.id   f3fe072ad270003b0d19dde6f66a14de
#
_cell.length_a   1.000
_cell.length_b   1.000
_cell.length_c   1.000
_cell.angle_alpha   90.00
_cell.angle_beta   90.00
_cell.angle_gamma   90.00
#
_symmetry.space_group_name_H-M   'P 1'
#
loop_
_entity.id
_entity.type
_entity.pdbx_description
1 polymer ?
#
loop_
_entity_poly.entity_id
_entity_poly.type
_entity_poly.pdbx_seq_one_letter_code
_entity_poly.pdbx_strand_id
1 'polypeptide(L)'
;ITPGHKMLYPNDSRYYAGIVGGKTGYTSKAGNTLVTCVEKNGVRMVAVILKSKSTHYEDTKKMLDYGYQYVNTEKSGSTSAGKQTTAGHWVQDNGSWRYEFADGTKAVGTIYTIDAADFGFDTDGKMVTGWKMFGTEWHYFETNGKMVKSAWRQDSGKWFYLDAEGKIAKNTTIDNKYVVGADGAGDYTGMRKFVANA
;
A
#
# COMPACT_ATOMS: atom_id res chain seq x y z
N ILE A 1 -28.52 2.23 25.14
CA ILE A 1 -27.56 1.09 25.15
C ILE A 1 -26.37 1.49 24.33
N THR A 2 -25.20 1.59 24.95
CA THR A 2 -23.97 1.92 24.26
C THR A 2 -23.50 0.68 23.47
N PRO A 3 -23.28 0.78 22.15
CA PRO A 3 -22.79 -0.34 21.35
C PRO A 3 -21.46 -0.87 21.87
N GLY A 4 -21.31 -2.19 21.98
CA GLY A 4 -20.07 -2.83 22.45
C GLY A 4 -18.90 -2.74 21.45
N HIS A 5 -19.16 -2.32 20.21
CA HIS A 5 -18.17 -2.25 19.13
C HIS A 5 -17.27 -1.03 19.24
N LYS A 6 -16.05 -1.21 19.77
CA LYS A 6 -15.16 -0.12 20.16
C LYS A 6 -14.60 0.71 19.00
N MET A 7 -14.52 0.14 17.79
CA MET A 7 -14.05 0.89 16.60
C MET A 7 -15.03 1.99 16.14
N LEU A 8 -16.23 2.06 16.70
CA LEU A 8 -17.22 3.11 16.41
C LEU A 8 -16.94 4.45 17.14
N TYR A 9 -16.10 4.45 18.15
CA TYR A 9 -15.92 5.62 19.02
C TYR A 9 -14.64 6.38 18.67
N PRO A 10 -14.70 7.64 18.18
CA PRO A 10 -13.54 8.43 17.79
C PRO A 10 -12.48 8.59 18.88
N ASN A 11 -12.88 8.58 20.14
CA ASN A 11 -11.98 8.73 21.29
C ASN A 11 -11.42 7.41 21.82
N ASP A 12 -11.72 6.27 21.19
CA ASP A 12 -11.16 4.96 21.54
C ASP A 12 -9.96 4.67 20.66
N SER A 13 -8.86 4.14 21.21
CA SER A 13 -7.64 3.78 20.48
C SER A 13 -7.88 2.78 19.34
N ARG A 14 -8.99 2.04 19.40
CA ARG A 14 -9.44 1.07 18.39
C ARG A 14 -10.28 1.71 17.28
N TYR A 15 -10.59 2.99 17.35
CA TYR A 15 -11.35 3.70 16.33
C TYR A 15 -10.83 3.45 14.91
N TYR A 16 -11.75 3.34 13.97
CA TYR A 16 -11.44 3.25 12.55
C TYR A 16 -12.41 4.13 11.75
N ALA A 17 -11.87 5.09 11.01
CA ALA A 17 -12.67 6.06 10.27
C ALA A 17 -13.48 5.39 9.15
N GLY A 18 -14.73 5.84 8.96
CA GLY A 18 -15.63 5.33 7.93
C GLY A 18 -16.46 4.11 8.35
N ILE A 19 -16.42 3.69 9.63
CA ILE A 19 -17.29 2.63 10.12
C ILE A 19 -18.75 3.07 10.09
N VAL A 20 -19.58 2.28 9.41
CA VAL A 20 -21.04 2.46 9.33
C VAL A 20 -21.79 1.48 10.22
N GLY A 21 -21.16 0.46 10.74
CA GLY A 21 -21.78 -0.47 11.68
C GLY A 21 -20.93 -1.71 11.95
N GLY A 22 -21.40 -2.52 12.89
CA GLY A 22 -20.75 -3.78 13.23
C GLY A 22 -21.33 -4.43 14.47
N LYS A 23 -20.86 -5.63 14.77
CA LYS A 23 -21.30 -6.42 15.92
C LYS A 23 -20.13 -7.17 16.53
N THR A 24 -20.02 -7.12 17.85
CA THR A 24 -19.12 -7.98 18.64
C THR A 24 -19.87 -9.19 19.15
N GLY A 25 -19.17 -10.28 19.35
CA GLY A 25 -19.67 -11.48 20.01
C GLY A 25 -18.56 -12.19 20.79
N TYR A 26 -18.94 -12.85 21.87
CA TYR A 26 -18.05 -13.70 22.64
C TYR A 26 -18.81 -14.87 23.27
N THR A 27 -18.22 -16.05 23.15
CA THR A 27 -18.53 -17.19 24.03
C THR A 27 -17.23 -17.92 24.36
N SER A 28 -17.18 -18.65 25.44
CA SER A 28 -15.99 -19.43 25.82
C SER A 28 -15.56 -20.43 24.75
N LYS A 29 -16.51 -20.97 23.98
CA LYS A 29 -16.26 -21.92 22.90
C LYS A 29 -15.88 -21.23 21.57
N ALA A 30 -16.51 -20.10 21.24
CA ALA A 30 -16.31 -19.39 19.99
C ALA A 30 -15.16 -18.38 20.02
N GLY A 31 -14.67 -17.96 21.20
CA GLY A 31 -13.73 -16.86 21.36
C GLY A 31 -14.36 -15.52 20.98
N ASN A 32 -13.53 -14.52 20.75
CA ASN A 32 -14.00 -13.22 20.28
C ASN A 32 -14.36 -13.28 18.81
N THR A 33 -15.50 -12.69 18.47
CA THR A 33 -15.97 -12.50 17.09
C THR A 33 -16.24 -11.02 16.86
N LEU A 34 -15.93 -10.55 15.66
CA LEU A 34 -16.14 -9.17 15.27
C LEU A 34 -16.57 -9.10 13.80
N VAL A 35 -17.68 -8.43 13.54
CA VAL A 35 -18.09 -8.04 12.19
C VAL A 35 -18.03 -6.52 12.13
N THR A 36 -17.36 -5.98 11.15
CA THR A 36 -17.20 -4.53 10.97
C THR A 36 -17.53 -4.18 9.54
N CYS A 37 -18.45 -3.24 9.34
CA CYS A 37 -18.77 -2.66 8.03
C CYS A 37 -18.22 -1.25 7.97
N VAL A 38 -17.48 -0.94 6.92
CA VAL A 38 -16.82 0.35 6.68
C VAL A 38 -17.15 0.83 5.28
N GLU A 39 -17.36 2.14 5.15
CA GLU A 39 -17.55 2.80 3.86
C GLU A 39 -16.56 3.96 3.72
N LYS A 40 -15.70 3.90 2.72
CA LYS A 40 -14.74 4.96 2.36
C LYS A 40 -14.68 5.10 0.84
N ASN A 41 -14.69 6.33 0.34
CA ASN A 41 -14.53 6.64 -1.09
C ASN A 41 -15.51 5.86 -1.99
N GLY A 42 -16.75 5.69 -1.54
CA GLY A 42 -17.79 4.94 -2.25
C GLY A 42 -17.57 3.41 -2.31
N VAL A 43 -16.62 2.91 -1.53
CA VAL A 43 -16.37 1.46 -1.36
C VAL A 43 -16.86 1.03 0.00
N ARG A 44 -17.74 0.02 0.02
CA ARG A 44 -18.19 -0.63 1.24
C ARG A 44 -17.48 -1.97 1.42
N MET A 45 -16.88 -2.16 2.59
CA MET A 45 -16.22 -3.40 2.96
C MET A 45 -16.78 -3.97 4.26
N VAL A 46 -16.74 -5.29 4.36
CA VAL A 46 -17.10 -6.02 5.58
C VAL A 46 -15.92 -6.91 5.97
N ALA A 47 -15.38 -6.69 7.16
CA ALA A 47 -14.41 -7.58 7.78
C ALA A 47 -15.09 -8.46 8.81
N VAL A 48 -14.78 -9.76 8.78
CA VAL A 48 -15.32 -10.75 9.73
C VAL A 48 -14.16 -11.47 10.40
N ILE A 49 -14.08 -11.35 11.72
CA ILE A 49 -13.10 -12.07 12.54
C ILE A 49 -13.85 -13.11 13.37
N LEU A 50 -13.38 -14.34 13.31
CA LEU A 50 -13.92 -15.45 14.10
C LEU A 50 -12.83 -16.06 14.96
N LYS A 51 -13.20 -16.52 16.15
CA LYS A 51 -12.35 -17.30 17.07
C LYS A 51 -11.03 -16.59 17.45
N SER A 52 -11.04 -15.26 17.55
CA SER A 52 -9.86 -14.52 18.01
C SER A 52 -9.69 -14.65 19.52
N LYS A 53 -8.44 -14.74 19.98
CA LYS A 53 -8.11 -14.73 21.40
C LYS A 53 -8.21 -13.33 22.00
N SER A 54 -7.59 -12.31 21.36
CA SER A 54 -7.58 -10.92 21.84
C SER A 54 -7.33 -9.86 20.75
N THR A 55 -6.85 -10.22 19.57
CA THR A 55 -6.36 -9.29 18.52
C THR A 55 -7.43 -8.86 17.52
N HIS A 56 -8.70 -9.23 17.72
CA HIS A 56 -9.79 -9.05 16.75
C HIS A 56 -9.93 -7.60 16.23
N TYR A 57 -9.68 -6.58 17.03
CA TYR A 57 -9.73 -5.19 16.58
C TYR A 57 -8.53 -4.81 15.69
N GLU A 58 -7.32 -5.23 16.08
CA GLU A 58 -6.10 -4.98 15.31
C GLU A 58 -6.12 -5.73 13.98
N ASP A 59 -6.53 -7.00 14.00
CA ASP A 59 -6.66 -7.82 12.80
C ASP A 59 -7.70 -7.24 11.85
N THR A 60 -8.83 -6.74 12.38
CA THR A 60 -9.84 -6.04 11.59
C THR A 60 -9.28 -4.80 10.90
N LYS A 61 -8.49 -3.97 11.61
CA LYS A 61 -7.84 -2.79 11.01
C LYS A 61 -6.94 -3.21 9.85
N LYS A 62 -6.05 -4.17 10.07
CA LYS A 62 -5.12 -4.67 9.03
C LYS A 62 -5.87 -5.23 7.82
N MET A 63 -6.93 -6.00 8.04
CA MET A 63 -7.74 -6.55 6.94
C MET A 63 -8.45 -5.47 6.14
N LEU A 64 -9.02 -4.45 6.80
CA LEU A 64 -9.68 -3.33 6.14
C LEU A 64 -8.68 -2.48 5.36
N ASP A 65 -7.53 -2.17 5.95
CA ASP A 65 -6.47 -1.41 5.28
C ASP A 65 -5.97 -2.17 4.04
N TYR A 66 -5.71 -3.47 4.16
CA TYR A 66 -5.35 -4.33 3.03
C TYR A 66 -6.45 -4.34 1.96
N GLY A 67 -7.72 -4.54 2.37
CA GLY A 67 -8.85 -4.57 1.44
C GLY A 67 -9.02 -3.26 0.67
N TYR A 68 -8.87 -2.11 1.34
CA TYR A 68 -8.94 -0.80 0.66
C TYR A 68 -7.78 -0.55 -0.29
N GLN A 69 -6.57 -1.02 0.04
CA GLN A 69 -5.46 -1.02 -0.91
C GLN A 69 -5.81 -1.83 -2.16
N TYR A 70 -6.35 -3.04 -1.99
CA TYR A 70 -6.69 -3.94 -3.10
C TYR A 70 -7.81 -3.39 -3.98
N VAL A 71 -8.91 -2.92 -3.40
CA VAL A 71 -10.07 -2.42 -4.18
C VAL A 71 -9.76 -1.10 -4.89
N ASN A 72 -8.89 -0.28 -4.34
CA ASN A 72 -8.42 0.93 -5.04
C ASN A 72 -7.58 0.57 -6.27
N THR A 73 -6.88 -0.56 -6.27
CA THR A 73 -6.19 -1.09 -7.46
C THR A 73 -7.15 -1.71 -8.47
N GLU A 74 -8.22 -2.38 -8.03
CA GLU A 74 -9.21 -3.05 -8.89
C GLU A 74 -10.19 -2.06 -9.56
N LYS A 75 -10.62 -0.99 -8.88
CA LYS A 75 -11.46 0.06 -9.50
C LYS A 75 -10.73 0.86 -10.57
N SER A 76 -9.40 0.77 -10.61
CA SER A 76 -8.54 1.30 -11.66
C SER A 76 -8.24 0.23 -12.71
N GLY A 77 -9.24 -0.44 -13.25
CA GLY A 77 -9.16 -1.56 -14.19
C GLY A 77 -7.82 -1.66 -14.92
N SER A 78 -7.19 -2.85 -14.84
CA SER A 78 -6.01 -3.26 -15.59
C SER A 78 -4.65 -2.81 -15.04
N THR A 79 -3.80 -3.83 -14.73
CA THR A 79 -2.33 -3.76 -14.73
C THR A 79 -1.70 -2.50 -14.14
N SER A 80 -0.98 -2.65 -13.06
CA SER A 80 0.19 -1.87 -12.54
C SER A 80 0.62 -0.55 -13.22
N ALA A 81 -0.27 0.15 -13.90
CA ALA A 81 -0.05 1.49 -14.41
C ALA A 81 -0.77 2.46 -13.48
N GLY A 82 -0.04 3.40 -12.91
CA GLY A 82 -0.59 4.45 -12.08
C GLY A 82 -1.83 5.07 -12.73
N LYS A 83 -2.82 5.41 -11.91
CA LYS A 83 -4.01 6.11 -12.38
C LYS A 83 -3.57 7.40 -13.10
N GLN A 84 -3.85 7.49 -14.38
CA GLN A 84 -3.54 8.70 -15.15
C GLN A 84 -4.40 9.84 -14.62
N THR A 85 -3.77 10.94 -14.23
CA THR A 85 -4.42 12.04 -13.55
C THR A 85 -4.80 13.17 -14.51
N THR A 86 -5.98 13.73 -14.30
CA THR A 86 -6.30 15.09 -14.73
C THR A 86 -5.49 16.10 -13.91
N ALA A 87 -5.32 17.30 -14.45
CA ALA A 87 -4.57 18.40 -13.83
C ALA A 87 -4.87 18.55 -12.32
N GLY A 88 -3.85 18.83 -11.55
CA GLY A 88 -3.91 19.06 -10.12
C GLY A 88 -2.67 19.86 -9.66
N HIS A 89 -2.43 19.91 -8.37
CA HIS A 89 -1.27 20.60 -7.83
C HIS A 89 -0.72 19.90 -6.60
N TRP A 90 0.58 20.09 -6.38
CA TRP A 90 1.27 19.61 -5.21
C TRP A 90 1.04 20.54 -4.01
N VAL A 91 0.75 19.96 -2.86
CA VAL A 91 0.58 20.67 -1.58
C VAL A 91 1.56 20.11 -0.58
N GLN A 92 2.26 21.00 0.13
CA GLN A 92 3.11 20.61 1.26
C GLN A 92 2.38 20.89 2.56
N ASP A 93 2.22 19.86 3.38
CA ASP A 93 1.57 19.94 4.69
C ASP A 93 2.45 19.25 5.74
N ASN A 94 2.88 19.99 6.76
CA ASN A 94 3.73 19.50 7.85
C ASN A 94 4.96 18.70 7.37
N GLY A 95 5.64 19.20 6.31
CA GLY A 95 6.82 18.55 5.74
C GLY A 95 6.53 17.34 4.85
N SER A 96 5.27 16.98 4.65
CA SER A 96 4.84 15.89 3.76
C SER A 96 4.24 16.46 2.48
N TRP A 97 4.56 15.85 1.34
CA TRP A 97 3.95 16.20 0.07
C TRP A 97 2.65 15.42 -0.15
N ARG A 98 1.65 16.10 -0.71
CA ARG A 98 0.34 15.59 -1.11
C ARG A 98 0.02 16.08 -2.51
N TYR A 99 -0.90 15.43 -3.20
CA TYR A 99 -1.40 15.89 -4.49
C TYR A 99 -2.92 16.03 -4.45
N GLU A 100 -3.41 17.21 -4.81
CA GLU A 100 -4.84 17.52 -4.93
C GLU A 100 -5.20 17.65 -6.41
N PHE A 101 -6.21 16.89 -6.84
CA PHE A 101 -6.74 16.96 -8.19
C PHE A 101 -7.59 18.21 -8.39
N ALA A 102 -7.81 18.60 -9.67
CA ALA A 102 -8.61 19.78 -10.00
C ALA A 102 -10.07 19.71 -9.51
N ASP A 103 -10.58 18.51 -9.25
CA ASP A 103 -11.92 18.27 -8.69
C ASP A 103 -11.95 18.36 -7.14
N GLY A 104 -10.85 18.74 -6.50
CA GLY A 104 -10.70 18.84 -5.06
C GLY A 104 -10.47 17.51 -4.34
N THR A 105 -10.41 16.38 -5.05
CA THR A 105 -10.06 15.09 -4.44
C THR A 105 -8.54 14.99 -4.24
N LYS A 106 -8.10 14.06 -3.39
CA LYS A 106 -6.68 13.86 -3.06
C LYS A 106 -6.19 12.50 -3.53
N ALA A 107 -4.91 12.45 -3.92
CA ALA A 107 -4.24 11.19 -4.17
C ALA A 107 -4.04 10.44 -2.85
N VAL A 108 -4.58 9.22 -2.74
CA VAL A 108 -4.52 8.40 -1.51
C VAL A 108 -4.39 6.92 -1.84
N GLY A 109 -3.66 6.20 -1.01
CA GLY A 109 -3.67 4.74 -0.89
C GLY A 109 -3.19 3.94 -2.09
N THR A 110 -2.65 4.57 -3.13
CA THR A 110 -2.17 3.88 -4.34
C THR A 110 -1.13 4.70 -5.10
N ILE A 111 -0.70 4.19 -6.24
CA ILE A 111 0.22 4.85 -7.16
C ILE A 111 -0.60 5.63 -8.20
N TYR A 112 -0.18 6.87 -8.48
CA TYR A 112 -0.76 7.75 -9.49
C TYR A 112 0.31 8.23 -10.47
N THR A 113 -0.03 8.28 -11.76
CA THR A 113 0.82 8.94 -12.76
C THR A 113 0.50 10.44 -12.78
N ILE A 114 1.49 11.25 -12.44
CA ILE A 114 1.41 12.71 -12.38
C ILE A 114 2.57 13.24 -13.23
N ASP A 115 2.26 14.07 -14.22
CA ASP A 115 3.27 14.65 -15.13
C ASP A 115 4.24 13.60 -15.71
N ALA A 116 3.68 12.50 -16.22
CA ALA A 116 4.39 11.37 -16.81
C ALA A 116 5.38 10.62 -15.86
N ALA A 117 5.27 10.81 -14.56
CA ALA A 117 5.99 10.06 -13.54
C ALA A 117 5.00 9.44 -12.54
N ASP A 118 5.36 8.29 -11.98
CA ASP A 118 4.51 7.63 -10.98
C ASP A 118 4.94 8.00 -9.57
N PHE A 119 3.96 8.28 -8.72
CA PHE A 119 4.12 8.65 -7.33
C PHE A 119 3.19 7.80 -6.47
N GLY A 120 3.71 7.26 -5.37
CA GLY A 120 2.91 6.54 -4.40
C GLY A 120 2.40 7.45 -3.29
N PHE A 121 1.18 7.19 -2.82
CA PHE A 121 0.58 7.90 -1.68
C PHE A 121 0.07 6.89 -0.66
N ASP A 122 0.32 7.15 0.61
CA ASP A 122 -0.22 6.34 1.69
C ASP A 122 -1.73 6.58 1.89
N THR A 123 -2.31 5.88 2.84
CA THR A 123 -3.75 6.00 3.16
C THR A 123 -4.15 7.37 3.72
N ASP A 124 -3.18 8.13 4.23
CA ASP A 124 -3.38 9.51 4.70
C ASP A 124 -3.15 10.54 3.59
N GLY A 125 -2.81 10.08 2.38
CA GLY A 125 -2.52 10.91 1.21
C GLY A 125 -1.13 11.55 1.23
N LYS A 126 -0.21 11.05 2.05
CA LYS A 126 1.18 11.51 2.03
C LYS A 126 1.95 10.80 0.94
N MET A 127 2.69 11.55 0.13
CA MET A 127 3.61 10.98 -0.85
C MET A 127 4.67 10.14 -0.14
N VAL A 128 4.87 8.92 -0.64
CA VAL A 128 5.85 7.99 -0.08
C VAL A 128 7.21 8.10 -0.77
N THR A 129 8.27 7.75 -0.05
CA THR A 129 9.64 7.61 -0.55
C THR A 129 10.25 6.31 -0.02
N GLY A 130 11.31 5.81 -0.66
CA GLY A 130 11.92 4.54 -0.30
C GLY A 130 11.07 3.33 -0.70
N TRP A 131 11.28 2.22 -0.02
CA TRP A 131 10.52 0.99 -0.24
C TRP A 131 9.09 1.08 0.29
N LYS A 132 8.13 0.78 -0.55
CA LYS A 132 6.71 0.75 -0.18
C LYS A 132 5.98 -0.36 -0.90
N MET A 133 5.13 -1.08 -0.17
CA MET A 133 4.25 -2.10 -0.73
C MET A 133 2.91 -1.46 -1.13
N PHE A 134 2.49 -1.73 -2.39
CA PHE A 134 1.15 -1.45 -2.88
C PHE A 134 0.54 -2.76 -3.38
N GLY A 135 -0.63 -3.11 -2.84
CA GLY A 135 -1.18 -4.45 -3.05
C GLY A 135 -0.25 -5.53 -2.47
N THR A 136 0.22 -6.43 -3.31
CA THR A 136 1.16 -7.52 -2.96
C THR A 136 2.58 -7.27 -3.45
N GLU A 137 2.83 -6.14 -4.12
CA GLU A 137 4.10 -5.87 -4.79
C GLU A 137 4.88 -4.74 -4.10
N TRP A 138 6.19 -4.92 -4.01
CA TRP A 138 7.11 -3.91 -3.53
C TRP A 138 7.54 -3.00 -4.66
N HIS A 139 7.54 -1.69 -4.38
CA HIS A 139 8.02 -0.61 -5.23
C HIS A 139 9.06 0.22 -4.49
N TYR A 140 9.88 0.92 -5.24
CA TYR A 140 10.84 1.87 -4.69
C TYR A 140 10.59 3.26 -5.25
N PHE A 141 10.56 4.26 -4.37
CA PHE A 141 10.36 5.67 -4.71
C PHE A 141 11.61 6.47 -4.32
N GLU A 142 12.10 7.28 -5.23
CA GLU A 142 13.22 8.18 -4.97
C GLU A 142 12.85 9.21 -3.89
N THR A 143 13.84 9.98 -3.42
CA THR A 143 13.62 11.06 -2.43
C THR A 143 12.68 12.17 -2.94
N ASN A 144 12.58 12.34 -4.26
CA ASN A 144 11.62 13.23 -4.92
C ASN A 144 10.23 12.60 -5.14
N GLY A 145 9.99 11.40 -4.63
CA GLY A 145 8.74 10.65 -4.73
C GLY A 145 8.53 9.89 -6.04
N LYS A 146 9.39 10.02 -7.05
CA LYS A 146 9.23 9.31 -8.32
C LYS A 146 9.50 7.82 -8.15
N MET A 147 8.59 6.99 -8.68
CA MET A 147 8.75 5.54 -8.70
C MET A 147 9.88 5.13 -9.64
N VAL A 148 10.72 4.25 -9.17
CA VAL A 148 11.81 3.66 -9.96
C VAL A 148 11.27 2.53 -10.82
N LYS A 149 11.64 2.53 -12.10
CA LYS A 149 11.30 1.50 -13.09
C LYS A 149 12.53 1.10 -13.87
N SER A 150 12.55 -0.15 -14.35
CA SER A 150 13.61 -0.71 -15.21
C SER A 150 15.02 -0.42 -14.68
N ALA A 151 15.22 -0.54 -13.37
CA ALA A 151 16.46 -0.17 -12.72
C ALA A 151 16.75 -1.00 -11.47
N TRP A 152 18.03 -1.11 -11.15
CA TRP A 152 18.51 -1.75 -9.95
C TRP A 152 18.49 -0.79 -8.76
N ARG A 153 18.14 -1.32 -7.57
CA ARG A 153 18.28 -0.63 -6.29
C ARG A 153 18.90 -1.55 -5.27
N GLN A 154 19.78 -0.99 -4.46
CA GLN A 154 20.41 -1.71 -3.36
C GLN A 154 19.68 -1.39 -2.06
N ASP A 155 19.40 -2.41 -1.27
CA ASP A 155 18.92 -2.29 0.09
C ASP A 155 19.56 -3.35 0.98
N SER A 156 20.05 -2.94 2.15
CA SER A 156 20.66 -3.84 3.15
C SER A 156 21.69 -4.82 2.55
N GLY A 157 22.49 -4.36 1.57
CA GLY A 157 23.52 -5.15 0.91
C GLY A 157 23.02 -6.10 -0.19
N LYS A 158 21.71 -6.16 -0.44
CA LYS A 158 21.09 -6.94 -1.53
C LYS A 158 20.70 -6.03 -2.68
N TRP A 159 20.72 -6.58 -3.90
CA TRP A 159 20.28 -5.88 -5.10
C TRP A 159 18.91 -6.38 -5.55
N PHE A 160 18.02 -5.43 -5.90
CA PHE A 160 16.69 -5.69 -6.41
C PHE A 160 16.50 -4.96 -7.74
N TYR A 161 15.91 -5.65 -8.71
CA TYR A 161 15.55 -5.03 -9.98
C TYR A 161 14.07 -4.65 -9.96
N LEU A 162 13.78 -3.38 -10.24
CA LEU A 162 12.43 -2.90 -10.47
C LEU A 162 12.15 -3.04 -11.98
N ASP A 163 11.11 -3.78 -12.34
CA ASP A 163 10.70 -4.01 -13.73
C ASP A 163 10.12 -2.75 -14.40
N ALA A 164 9.58 -2.87 -15.60
CA ALA A 164 8.97 -1.76 -16.33
C ALA A 164 7.72 -1.18 -15.64
N GLU A 165 7.06 -1.98 -14.81
CA GLU A 165 5.92 -1.59 -13.98
C GLU A 165 6.35 -1.08 -12.59
N GLY A 166 7.66 -1.07 -12.30
CA GLY A 166 8.23 -0.65 -11.02
C GLY A 166 8.07 -1.66 -9.90
N LYS A 167 7.79 -2.93 -10.20
CA LYS A 167 7.69 -4.03 -9.23
C LYS A 167 9.03 -4.71 -9.07
N ILE A 168 9.30 -5.28 -7.89
CA ILE A 168 10.46 -6.17 -7.73
C ILE A 168 10.30 -7.40 -8.63
N ALA A 169 11.24 -7.57 -9.56
CA ALA A 169 11.35 -8.79 -10.38
C ALA A 169 11.71 -9.99 -9.48
N LYS A 170 11.05 -11.13 -9.69
CA LYS A 170 11.25 -12.35 -8.90
C LYS A 170 11.35 -13.56 -9.83
N ASN A 171 12.15 -14.57 -9.43
CA ASN A 171 12.30 -15.84 -10.15
C ASN A 171 12.55 -15.66 -11.65
N THR A 172 13.41 -14.72 -12.03
CA THR A 172 13.68 -14.40 -13.43
C THR A 172 15.15 -14.04 -13.66
N THR A 173 15.51 -13.85 -14.92
CA THR A 173 16.84 -13.38 -15.31
C THR A 173 16.73 -12.02 -15.99
N ILE A 174 17.45 -11.04 -15.49
CA ILE A 174 17.51 -9.69 -16.04
C ILE A 174 18.68 -9.59 -17.02
N ASP A 175 18.43 -9.01 -18.20
CA ASP A 175 19.40 -8.81 -19.29
C ASP A 175 20.16 -10.12 -19.70
N ASN A 176 19.49 -11.27 -19.58
CA ASN A 176 20.07 -12.60 -19.81
C ASN A 176 21.34 -12.88 -18.99
N LYS A 177 21.53 -12.18 -17.88
CA LYS A 177 22.78 -12.19 -17.12
C LYS A 177 22.61 -12.30 -15.61
N TYR A 178 21.63 -11.62 -15.05
CA TYR A 178 21.47 -11.53 -13.60
C TYR A 178 20.24 -12.30 -13.13
N VAL A 179 20.47 -13.33 -12.34
CA VAL A 179 19.38 -14.13 -11.77
C VAL A 179 18.88 -13.46 -10.49
N VAL A 180 17.58 -13.27 -10.39
CA VAL A 180 16.89 -12.82 -9.17
C VAL A 180 16.03 -13.96 -8.63
N GLY A 181 16.11 -14.19 -7.33
CA GLY A 181 15.42 -15.27 -6.63
C GLY A 181 13.96 -14.99 -6.32
N ALA A 182 13.36 -15.87 -5.53
CA ALA A 182 11.96 -15.76 -5.10
C ALA A 182 11.70 -14.55 -4.20
N ASP A 183 12.71 -14.10 -3.45
CA ASP A 183 12.66 -12.87 -2.62
C ASP A 183 12.95 -11.60 -3.45
N GLY A 184 13.24 -11.74 -4.74
CA GLY A 184 13.61 -10.65 -5.65
C GLY A 184 15.05 -10.20 -5.52
N ALA A 185 15.84 -10.78 -4.61
CA ALA A 185 17.25 -10.44 -4.48
C ALA A 185 18.08 -11.07 -5.59
N GLY A 186 18.93 -10.26 -6.21
CA GLY A 186 19.90 -10.71 -7.21
C GLY A 186 21.16 -11.28 -6.57
N ASP A 187 21.79 -12.24 -7.25
CA ASP A 187 23.06 -12.79 -6.84
C ASP A 187 24.16 -11.72 -6.89
N TYR A 188 24.79 -11.50 -5.74
CA TYR A 188 25.76 -10.42 -5.52
C TYR A 188 27.06 -10.59 -6.29
N THR A 189 27.43 -11.80 -6.66
CA THR A 189 28.75 -12.12 -7.26
C THR A 189 28.92 -11.59 -8.68
N GLY A 190 27.82 -11.43 -9.43
CA GLY A 190 27.83 -10.89 -10.80
C GLY A 190 27.77 -9.36 -10.89
N MET A 191 27.24 -8.68 -9.87
CA MET A 191 26.97 -7.23 -9.91
C MET A 191 28.15 -6.33 -9.53
N ARG A 192 29.17 -6.87 -8.86
CA ARG A 192 30.40 -6.10 -8.53
C ARG A 192 31.12 -5.52 -9.74
N LYS A 193 30.90 -6.09 -10.93
CA LYS A 193 31.51 -5.57 -12.17
C LYS A 193 30.82 -4.33 -12.73
N PHE A 194 29.60 -4.00 -12.30
CA PHE A 194 28.83 -2.87 -12.82
C PHE A 194 29.17 -1.54 -12.15
N VAL A 195 29.64 -1.56 -10.90
CA VAL A 195 29.95 -0.34 -10.11
C VAL A 195 31.38 0.15 -10.38
N ALA A 196 32.23 -0.67 -11.02
CA ALA A 196 33.63 -0.31 -11.26
C ALA A 196 33.88 0.49 -12.56
N ASN A 197 32.84 0.72 -13.39
CA ASN A 197 32.95 1.42 -14.68
C ASN A 197 31.96 2.59 -14.84
N ALA A 198 31.52 3.22 -13.75
CA ALA A 198 30.72 4.47 -13.77
C ALA A 198 31.54 5.63 -13.21
#